data_d90d619481fe35e0b7da808cf02558d3
#
_entry.id   d90d619481fe35e0b7da808cf02558d3
#
_cell.length_a   1.000
_cell.length_b   1.000
_cell.length_c   1.000
_cell.angle_alpha   90.00
_cell.angle_beta   90.00
_cell.angle_gamma   90.00
#
_symmetry.space_group_name_H-M   'P 1'
#
loop_
_entity.id
_entity.type
_entity.pdbx_description
1 polymer ?
#
loop_
_entity_poly.entity_id
_entity_poly.type
_entity_poly.pdbx_seq_one_letter_code
_entity_poly.pdbx_strand_id
1 'polypeptide(L)'
;KARGCDVVICDTAGRLHNKKNLMDELAKISRVIDREAPGCAKEVLLVLDATTGQNALNQAKLFKEAAGLTGIILTKLDGTARGGVVIGIKEELNIPIKYIGVGEQIDDLKPFDSREFVEALFEGTDKPKNGEED
;
A
#
# COMPACT_ATOMS: atom_id res chain seq x y z
N LYS A 1 -21.98 -4.12 15.14
CA LYS A 1 -23.45 -4.19 15.25
C LYS A 1 -23.93 -3.73 16.64
N ALA A 2 -23.43 -4.32 17.70
CA ALA A 2 -23.89 -3.99 19.07
C ALA A 2 -23.64 -2.52 19.47
N ARG A 3 -22.65 -1.86 18.90
CA ARG A 3 -22.32 -0.44 19.16
C ARG A 3 -22.86 0.51 18.11
N GLY A 4 -23.55 0.05 17.11
CA GLY A 4 -24.06 0.87 15.99
C GLY A 4 -22.96 1.58 15.18
N CYS A 5 -21.78 0.99 15.07
CA CYS A 5 -20.68 1.57 14.28
C CYS A 5 -20.93 1.39 12.79
N ASP A 6 -20.70 2.46 12.02
CA ASP A 6 -20.81 2.45 10.56
C ASP A 6 -19.54 1.94 9.87
N VAL A 7 -18.39 2.06 10.52
CA VAL A 7 -17.09 1.65 10.02
C VAL A 7 -16.36 0.80 11.07
N VAL A 8 -15.74 -0.28 10.62
CA VAL A 8 -14.86 -1.14 11.44
C VAL A 8 -13.50 -1.23 10.75
N ILE A 9 -12.44 -0.90 11.47
CA ILE A 9 -11.07 -1.07 11.01
C ILE A 9 -10.46 -2.23 11.79
N CYS A 10 -9.98 -3.25 11.07
CA CYS A 10 -9.31 -4.41 11.63
C CYS A 10 -7.82 -4.30 11.34
N ASP A 11 -7.03 -3.92 12.33
CA ASP A 11 -5.58 -3.96 12.24
C ASP A 11 -5.09 -5.40 12.47
N THR A 12 -4.14 -5.85 11.66
CA THR A 12 -3.63 -7.22 11.68
C THR A 12 -2.12 -7.25 11.89
N ALA A 13 -1.60 -8.37 12.39
CA ALA A 13 -0.16 -8.58 12.46
C ALA A 13 0.45 -8.58 11.06
N GLY A 14 1.48 -7.77 10.84
CA GLY A 14 2.21 -7.68 9.56
C GLY A 14 3.56 -8.41 9.54
N ARG A 15 3.93 -9.12 10.62
CA ARG A 15 5.24 -9.74 10.75
C ARG A 15 5.28 -11.11 10.08
N LEU A 16 6.15 -11.23 9.08
CA LEU A 16 6.36 -12.46 8.29
C LEU A 16 7.23 -13.53 8.97
N HIS A 17 7.41 -13.53 10.29
CA HIS A 17 8.26 -14.52 10.98
C HIS A 17 7.80 -15.95 10.75
N ASN A 18 6.48 -16.18 10.66
CA ASN A 18 5.90 -17.45 10.27
C ASN A 18 4.84 -17.19 9.20
N LYS A 19 5.31 -17.15 7.96
CA LYS A 19 4.52 -16.83 6.78
C LYS A 19 3.23 -17.64 6.67
N LYS A 20 3.30 -18.94 6.88
CA LYS A 20 2.14 -19.85 6.76
C LYS A 20 1.08 -19.53 7.79
N ASN A 21 1.46 -19.39 9.06
CA ASN A 21 0.51 -19.09 10.13
C ASN A 21 -0.14 -17.72 9.94
N LEU A 22 0.62 -16.71 9.48
CA LEU A 22 0.07 -15.39 9.18
C LEU A 22 -0.97 -15.45 8.06
N MET A 23 -0.68 -16.16 6.97
CA MET A 23 -1.61 -16.31 5.85
C MET A 23 -2.89 -17.06 6.24
N ASP A 24 -2.77 -18.11 7.04
CA ASP A 24 -3.92 -18.85 7.58
C ASP A 24 -4.77 -17.96 8.50
N GLU A 25 -4.14 -17.14 9.33
CA GLU A 25 -4.82 -16.18 10.21
C GLU A 25 -5.58 -15.12 9.42
N LEU A 26 -4.95 -14.51 8.41
CA LEU A 26 -5.59 -13.51 7.53
C LEU A 26 -6.78 -14.09 6.79
N ALA A 27 -6.65 -15.30 6.26
CA ALA A 27 -7.74 -16.00 5.61
C ALA A 27 -8.90 -16.29 6.58
N LYS A 28 -8.59 -16.63 7.84
CA LYS A 28 -9.60 -16.83 8.90
C LYS A 28 -10.31 -15.52 9.24
N ILE A 29 -9.57 -14.42 9.41
CA ILE A 29 -10.13 -13.10 9.68
C ILE A 29 -11.09 -12.70 8.55
N SER A 30 -10.68 -12.85 7.30
CA SER A 30 -11.53 -12.54 6.15
C SER A 30 -12.85 -13.32 6.18
N ARG A 31 -12.81 -14.64 6.42
CA ARG A 31 -14.01 -15.45 6.54
C ARG A 31 -14.92 -15.04 7.69
N VAL A 32 -14.36 -14.66 8.84
CA VAL A 32 -15.14 -14.16 9.97
C VAL A 32 -15.85 -12.86 9.62
N ILE A 33 -15.15 -11.93 8.96
CA ILE A 33 -15.74 -10.65 8.53
C ILE A 33 -16.91 -10.91 7.57
N ASP A 34 -16.72 -11.77 6.57
CA ASP A 34 -17.75 -12.08 5.59
C ASP A 34 -19.01 -12.72 6.23
N ARG A 35 -18.82 -13.53 7.26
CA ARG A 35 -19.92 -14.14 8.02
C ARG A 35 -20.64 -13.15 8.92
N GLU A 36 -19.92 -12.31 9.65
CA GLU A 36 -20.48 -11.39 10.65
C GLU A 36 -21.05 -10.11 10.04
N ALA A 37 -20.56 -9.70 8.87
CA ALA A 37 -20.97 -8.50 8.16
C ALA A 37 -21.31 -8.77 6.68
N PRO A 38 -22.28 -9.66 6.40
CA PRO A 38 -22.66 -9.97 5.03
C PRO A 38 -23.22 -8.73 4.33
N GLY A 39 -22.78 -8.49 3.10
CA GLY A 39 -23.26 -7.38 2.27
C GLY A 39 -22.65 -6.01 2.62
N CYS A 40 -21.74 -5.92 3.58
CA CYS A 40 -21.00 -4.69 3.84
C CYS A 40 -19.92 -4.46 2.77
N ALA A 41 -19.65 -3.21 2.43
CA ALA A 41 -18.49 -2.86 1.65
C ALA A 41 -17.22 -3.25 2.43
N LYS A 42 -16.33 -4.01 1.78
CA LYS A 42 -15.09 -4.49 2.39
C LYS A 42 -13.89 -4.05 1.54
N GLU A 43 -12.94 -3.43 2.22
CA GLU A 43 -11.63 -3.12 1.67
C GLU A 43 -10.56 -3.92 2.41
N VAL A 44 -9.67 -4.54 1.67
CA VAL A 44 -8.50 -5.24 2.19
C VAL A 44 -7.27 -4.51 1.70
N LEU A 45 -6.69 -3.69 2.56
CA LEU A 45 -5.61 -2.79 2.25
C LEU A 45 -4.29 -3.32 2.81
N LEU A 46 -3.29 -3.46 1.95
CA LEU A 46 -1.93 -3.77 2.36
C LEU A 46 -1.11 -2.49 2.49
N VAL A 47 -0.51 -2.30 3.67
CA VAL A 47 0.42 -1.20 3.90
C VAL A 47 1.84 -1.66 3.58
N LEU A 48 2.49 -0.97 2.65
CA LEU A 48 3.85 -1.25 2.20
C LEU A 48 4.76 -0.05 2.41
N ASP A 49 6.01 -0.34 2.77
CA ASP A 49 7.07 0.65 2.85
C ASP A 49 7.77 0.77 1.49
N ALA A 50 7.67 1.96 0.85
CA ALA A 50 8.26 2.21 -0.47
C ALA A 50 9.79 2.08 -0.49
N THR A 51 10.45 2.23 0.64
CA THR A 51 11.91 2.13 0.74
C THR A 51 12.43 0.71 0.62
N THR A 52 11.56 -0.30 0.77
CA THR A 52 11.96 -1.71 0.71
C THR A 52 12.06 -2.27 -0.73
N GLY A 53 11.66 -1.49 -1.73
CA GLY A 53 11.84 -1.82 -3.14
C GLY A 53 11.23 -3.18 -3.53
N GLN A 54 12.03 -4.09 -4.11
CA GLN A 54 11.58 -5.39 -4.57
C GLN A 54 10.98 -6.26 -3.46
N ASN A 55 11.41 -6.09 -2.21
CA ASN A 55 10.81 -6.82 -1.08
C ASN A 55 9.35 -6.44 -0.87
N ALA A 56 8.97 -5.17 -1.08
CA ALA A 56 7.57 -4.75 -1.03
C ALA A 56 6.72 -5.48 -2.06
N LEU A 57 7.20 -5.62 -3.30
CA LEU A 57 6.52 -6.34 -4.37
C LEU A 57 6.33 -7.82 -4.02
N ASN A 58 7.37 -8.46 -3.52
CA ASN A 58 7.32 -9.87 -3.12
C ASN A 58 6.33 -10.09 -1.98
N GLN A 59 6.31 -9.22 -0.98
CA GLN A 59 5.32 -9.24 0.10
C GLN A 59 3.90 -9.09 -0.46
N ALA A 60 3.68 -8.10 -1.32
CA ALA A 60 2.36 -7.85 -1.88
C ALA A 60 1.80 -9.04 -2.67
N LYS A 61 2.65 -9.76 -3.41
CA LYS A 61 2.23 -11.00 -4.10
C LYS A 61 1.67 -12.03 -3.14
N LEU A 62 2.36 -12.25 -2.04
CA LEU A 62 1.95 -13.22 -1.02
C LEU A 62 0.63 -12.85 -0.35
N PHE A 63 0.49 -11.58 0.04
CA PHE A 63 -0.74 -11.09 0.68
C PHE A 63 -1.92 -11.08 -0.30
N LYS A 64 -1.68 -10.80 -1.59
CA LYS A 64 -2.70 -10.86 -2.62
C LYS A 64 -3.37 -12.22 -2.68
N GLU A 65 -2.57 -13.29 -2.69
CA GLU A 65 -3.06 -14.67 -2.77
C GLU A 65 -3.83 -15.08 -1.52
N ALA A 66 -3.36 -14.66 -0.33
CA ALA A 66 -3.92 -15.10 0.93
C ALA A 66 -5.13 -14.31 1.41
N ALA A 67 -5.16 -12.99 1.17
CA ALA A 67 -6.13 -12.09 1.79
C ALA A 67 -7.10 -11.43 0.79
N GLY A 68 -6.92 -11.59 -0.51
CA GLY A 68 -7.78 -10.95 -1.50
C GLY A 68 -7.70 -9.43 -1.46
N LEU A 69 -6.50 -8.88 -1.63
CA LEU A 69 -6.24 -7.45 -1.56
C LEU A 69 -7.10 -6.65 -2.54
N THR A 70 -7.68 -5.56 -2.08
CA THR A 70 -8.45 -4.60 -2.90
C THR A 70 -7.68 -3.32 -3.16
N GLY A 71 -6.63 -3.05 -2.38
CA GLY A 71 -5.82 -1.85 -2.56
C GLY A 71 -4.52 -1.88 -1.76
N ILE A 72 -3.66 -0.93 -2.07
CA ILE A 72 -2.36 -0.74 -1.42
C ILE A 72 -2.29 0.67 -0.86
N ILE A 73 -1.72 0.78 0.33
CA ILE A 73 -1.26 2.03 0.93
C ILE A 73 0.26 2.00 0.88
N LEU A 74 0.86 2.95 0.19
CA LEU A 74 2.30 3.02 0.04
C LEU A 74 2.87 4.14 0.90
N THR A 75 3.68 3.80 1.89
CA THR A 75 4.26 4.75 2.85
C THR A 75 5.69 5.11 2.52
N LYS A 76 6.21 6.16 3.15
CA LYS A 76 7.58 6.66 3.02
C LYS A 76 7.95 7.08 1.58
N LEU A 77 6.98 7.64 0.88
CA LEU A 77 7.20 8.17 -0.47
C LEU A 77 7.98 9.49 -0.49
N ASP A 78 8.29 10.06 0.65
CA ASP A 78 9.19 11.20 0.84
C ASP A 78 10.69 10.84 0.70
N GLY A 79 11.07 9.56 0.72
CA GLY A 79 12.42 9.04 0.43
C GLY A 79 12.79 9.09 -1.07
N THR A 80 13.92 8.62 -1.50
CA THR A 80 14.44 8.66 -2.88
C THR A 80 14.08 7.43 -3.71
N ALA A 81 14.10 7.49 -5.07
CA ALA A 81 13.90 6.38 -6.02
C ALA A 81 12.50 5.70 -5.99
N ARG A 82 11.47 6.45 -5.76
CA ARG A 82 10.09 6.02 -5.42
C ARG A 82 9.26 5.51 -6.59
N GLY A 83 9.54 5.99 -7.81
CA GLY A 83 8.73 5.68 -9.00
C GLY A 83 8.76 4.19 -9.35
N GLY A 84 9.89 3.52 -9.19
CA GLY A 84 10.04 2.12 -9.55
C GLY A 84 9.10 1.18 -8.80
N VAL A 85 8.89 1.40 -7.49
CA VAL A 85 7.96 0.58 -6.69
C VAL A 85 6.52 0.77 -7.14
N VAL A 86 6.09 2.01 -7.42
CA VAL A 86 4.74 2.31 -7.90
C VAL A 86 4.47 1.62 -9.23
N ILE A 87 5.41 1.74 -10.16
CA ILE A 87 5.32 1.11 -11.48
C ILE A 87 5.30 -0.42 -11.35
N GLY A 88 6.19 -1.00 -10.55
CA GLY A 88 6.26 -2.44 -10.31
C GLY A 88 4.97 -3.00 -9.69
N ILE A 89 4.38 -2.29 -8.72
CA ILE A 89 3.08 -2.67 -8.14
C ILE A 89 2.01 -2.71 -9.22
N LYS A 90 1.96 -1.70 -10.09
CA LYS A 90 0.96 -1.63 -11.14
C LYS A 90 1.14 -2.75 -12.17
N GLU A 91 2.36 -2.99 -12.63
CA GLU A 91 2.67 -4.00 -13.67
C GLU A 91 2.52 -5.42 -13.14
N GLU A 92 3.09 -5.72 -11.97
CA GLU A 92 3.17 -7.08 -11.47
C GLU A 92 1.93 -7.55 -10.71
N LEU A 93 1.22 -6.63 -10.04
CA LEU A 93 0.13 -6.97 -9.15
C LEU A 93 -1.24 -6.61 -9.71
N ASN A 94 -1.33 -5.57 -10.54
CA ASN A 94 -2.59 -4.99 -11.00
C ASN A 94 -3.58 -4.70 -9.85
N ILE A 95 -3.06 -4.25 -8.70
CA ILE A 95 -3.83 -3.80 -7.54
C ILE A 95 -3.70 -2.28 -7.48
N PRO A 96 -4.80 -1.53 -7.28
CA PRO A 96 -4.72 -0.08 -7.19
C PRO A 96 -3.98 0.37 -5.93
N ILE A 97 -3.11 1.35 -6.08
CA ILE A 97 -2.64 2.14 -4.94
C ILE A 97 -3.75 3.13 -4.62
N LYS A 98 -4.24 3.10 -3.39
CA LYS A 98 -5.35 3.96 -2.96
C LYS A 98 -4.88 5.17 -2.18
N TYR A 99 -3.85 4.99 -1.37
CA TYR A 99 -3.31 6.05 -0.52
C TYR A 99 -1.79 6.02 -0.53
N ILE A 100 -1.21 7.18 -0.29
CA ILE A 100 0.23 7.38 -0.10
C ILE A 100 0.50 8.08 1.22
N GLY A 101 1.54 7.66 1.93
CA GLY A 101 2.09 8.34 3.09
C GLY A 101 3.37 9.09 2.70
N VAL A 102 3.36 10.39 2.90
CA VAL A 102 4.47 11.30 2.56
C VAL A 102 5.09 11.96 3.80
N GLY A 103 4.74 11.49 4.97
CA GLY A 103 5.22 11.95 6.26
C GLY A 103 4.54 11.19 7.40
N GLU A 104 4.56 11.75 8.62
CA GLU A 104 4.08 11.09 9.84
C GLU A 104 2.85 11.76 10.47
N GLN A 105 2.38 12.86 9.90
CA GLN A 105 1.18 13.55 10.37
C GLN A 105 -0.08 12.97 9.73
N ILE A 106 -1.22 13.23 10.33
CA ILE A 106 -2.50 12.72 9.84
C ILE A 106 -2.81 13.19 8.40
N ASP A 107 -2.43 14.42 8.08
CA ASP A 107 -2.62 15.02 6.75
C ASP A 107 -1.59 14.54 5.70
N ASP A 108 -0.58 13.77 6.14
CA ASP A 108 0.43 13.19 5.26
C ASP A 108 -0.03 11.86 4.65
N LEU A 109 -1.17 11.34 5.07
CA LEU A 109 -1.86 10.23 4.39
C LEU A 109 -2.84 10.80 3.36
N LYS A 110 -2.48 10.69 2.08
CA LYS A 110 -3.24 11.28 0.97
C LYS A 110 -3.80 10.23 0.03
N PRO A 111 -4.96 10.46 -0.61
CA PRO A 111 -5.37 9.66 -1.75
C PRO A 111 -4.29 9.67 -2.84
N PHE A 112 -4.09 8.54 -3.50
CA PHE A 112 -3.13 8.46 -4.60
C PHE A 112 -3.74 8.99 -5.88
N ASP A 113 -3.14 10.03 -6.45
CA ASP A 113 -3.42 10.51 -7.81
C ASP A 113 -2.26 10.15 -8.74
N SER A 114 -2.55 9.34 -9.76
CA SER A 114 -1.53 8.85 -10.70
C SER A 114 -0.97 9.95 -11.59
N ARG A 115 -1.75 10.99 -11.88
CA ARG A 115 -1.32 12.12 -12.73
C ARG A 115 -0.36 13.01 -11.94
N GLU A 116 -0.75 13.43 -10.74
CA GLU A 116 0.12 14.20 -9.85
C GLU A 116 1.43 13.45 -9.56
N PHE A 117 1.34 12.12 -9.36
CA PHE A 117 2.52 11.30 -9.13
C PHE A 117 3.48 11.30 -10.32
N VAL A 118 2.97 11.14 -11.54
CA VAL A 118 3.78 11.14 -12.77
C VAL A 118 4.40 12.53 -13.00
N GLU A 119 3.63 13.59 -12.85
CA GLU A 119 4.13 14.97 -12.96
C GLU A 119 5.29 15.22 -11.98
N ALA A 120 5.11 14.89 -10.69
CA ALA A 120 6.16 15.01 -9.69
C ALA A 120 7.39 14.14 -9.96
N LEU A 121 7.22 12.99 -10.62
CA LEU A 121 8.33 12.12 -10.98
C LEU A 121 9.24 12.74 -12.05
N PHE A 122 8.66 13.48 -13.01
CA PHE A 122 9.39 14.09 -14.12
C PHE A 122 9.86 15.51 -13.82
N GLU A 123 9.19 16.28 -12.97
CA GLU A 123 9.64 17.62 -12.55
C GLU A 123 11.03 17.61 -11.88
N GLY A 124 11.43 16.47 -11.28
CA GLY A 124 12.76 16.30 -10.67
C GLY A 124 13.90 16.08 -11.68
N THR A 125 13.60 15.84 -12.96
CA THR A 125 14.60 15.52 -14.00
C THR A 125 15.07 16.73 -14.82
N ASP A 126 14.36 17.86 -14.74
CA ASP A 126 14.63 19.06 -15.54
C ASP A 126 15.50 20.13 -14.87
N LYS A 127 16.24 19.82 -13.80
CA LYS A 127 17.30 20.74 -13.34
C LYS A 127 18.54 20.53 -14.20
N PRO A 128 18.89 21.46 -15.09
CA PRO A 128 20.16 21.41 -15.78
C PRO A 128 21.27 21.45 -14.70
N LYS A 129 22.18 20.51 -14.77
CA LYS A 129 23.46 20.62 -14.06
C LYS A 129 24.15 21.87 -14.63
N ASN A 130 23.95 23.01 -13.97
CA ASN A 130 24.76 24.19 -14.25
C ASN A 130 26.20 23.80 -13.96
N GLY A 131 26.99 23.88 -15.02
CA GLY A 131 28.38 23.50 -15.03
C GLY A 131 29.17 24.23 -13.97
N GLU A 132 30.01 23.52 -13.32
CA GLU A 132 31.25 24.04 -12.79
C GLU A 132 32.16 24.26 -14.00
N GLU A 133 32.25 25.50 -14.45
CA GLU A 133 33.39 26.02 -15.18
C GLU A 133 34.31 26.68 -14.16
N ASP A 134 35.51 26.12 -14.08
CA ASP A 134 36.79 26.65 -13.52
C ASP A 134 36.85 26.95 -12.02
#